data_72f9264fb90d0eea8c49051771ff9ad6
#
_entry.id   72f9264fb90d0eea8c49051771ff9ad6
#
_cell.length_a   1.000
_cell.length_b   1.000
_cell.length_c   1.000
_cell.angle_alpha   90.00
_cell.angle_beta   90.00
_cell.angle_gamma   90.00
#
_symmetry.space_group_name_H-M   'P 1'
#
loop_
_entity.id
_entity.type
_entity.pdbx_description
1 polymer ?
#
loop_
_entity_poly.entity_id
_entity_poly.type
_entity_poly.pdbx_seq_one_letter_code
_entity_poly.pdbx_strand_id
1 'polypeptide(L)'
;QTNLSHYGMVQQIIEKFEQWKENSPPGLSFIGYNSLNFDEPYLQKTFFQSLYDPYLTNTKGNKRGDILGLVRSAHLYYPDCIKTPISSKGNFVYKLDQIAEMNGIVHDNKHDAIGDVLATLGMAKIISERAPSVWKSSLKTMSKKEVIDLVRDEKLFCVNEYFYGKARPFV
;
A
#
# COMPACT_ATOMS: atom_id res chain seq x y z
N GLN A 1 -20.31 22.25 9.39
CA GLN A 1 -19.17 21.56 10.00
C GLN A 1 -19.71 20.79 11.19
N THR A 2 -19.83 19.49 11.10
CA THR A 2 -20.13 18.63 12.24
C THR A 2 -18.90 18.61 13.14
N ASN A 3 -19.01 19.19 14.35
CA ASN A 3 -18.00 19.06 15.40
C ASN A 3 -18.00 17.62 15.93
N LEU A 4 -17.51 16.67 15.12
CA LEU A 4 -17.30 15.33 15.61
C LEU A 4 -16.11 15.31 16.55
N SER A 5 -16.29 14.71 17.73
CA SER A 5 -15.17 14.41 18.62
C SER A 5 -14.23 13.39 17.96
N HIS A 6 -12.96 13.35 18.37
CA HIS A 6 -12.00 12.34 17.91
C HIS A 6 -12.58 10.90 18.06
N TYR A 7 -13.17 10.60 19.21
CA TYR A 7 -13.83 9.30 19.44
C TYR A 7 -14.98 9.04 18.47
N GLY A 8 -15.87 10.03 18.26
CA GLY A 8 -16.99 9.88 17.33
C GLY A 8 -16.54 9.68 15.88
N MET A 9 -15.45 10.32 15.46
CA MET A 9 -14.84 10.08 14.15
C MET A 9 -14.34 8.64 14.03
N VAL A 10 -13.62 8.14 15.02
CA VAL A 10 -13.11 6.76 15.02
C VAL A 10 -14.25 5.75 15.00
N GLN A 11 -15.31 5.99 15.78
CA GLN A 11 -16.50 5.15 15.78
C GLN A 11 -17.10 5.02 14.37
N GLN A 12 -17.28 6.15 13.65
CA GLN A 12 -17.79 6.13 12.28
C GLN A 12 -16.87 5.35 11.31
N ILE A 13 -15.56 5.47 11.46
CA ILE A 13 -14.60 4.69 10.65
C ILE A 13 -14.78 3.19 10.91
N ILE A 14 -14.87 2.78 12.16
CA ILE A 14 -15.06 1.38 12.55
C ILE A 14 -16.39 0.84 12.00
N GLU A 15 -17.49 1.56 12.21
CA GLU A 15 -18.81 1.19 11.67
C GLU A 15 -18.76 1.00 10.15
N LYS A 16 -18.04 1.88 9.44
CA LYS A 16 -17.86 1.77 8.00
C LYS A 16 -17.06 0.53 7.59
N PHE A 17 -16.01 0.22 8.32
CA PHE A 17 -15.23 -0.99 8.07
C PHE A 17 -16.03 -2.27 8.31
N GLU A 18 -16.85 -2.33 9.35
CA GLU A 18 -17.73 -3.48 9.60
C GLU A 18 -18.78 -3.64 8.49
N GLN A 19 -19.41 -2.56 8.03
CA GLN A 19 -20.32 -2.60 6.89
C GLN A 19 -19.67 -3.15 5.62
N TRP A 20 -18.45 -2.71 5.31
CA TRP A 20 -17.72 -3.20 4.13
C TRP A 20 -17.32 -4.66 4.27
N LYS A 21 -16.96 -5.08 5.47
CA LYS A 21 -16.55 -6.45 5.76
C LYS A 21 -17.72 -7.46 5.61
N GLU A 22 -18.94 -7.10 5.99
CA GLU A 22 -20.14 -7.92 5.79
C GLU A 22 -20.33 -8.30 4.32
N ASN A 23 -19.94 -7.41 3.40
CA ASN A 23 -20.06 -7.60 1.96
C ASN A 23 -18.78 -8.16 1.30
N SER A 24 -17.73 -8.46 2.06
CA SER A 24 -16.40 -8.82 1.53
C SER A 24 -15.73 -9.95 2.33
N PRO A 25 -16.36 -11.15 2.44
CA PRO A 25 -15.70 -12.26 3.11
C PRO A 25 -14.45 -12.71 2.30
N PRO A 26 -13.34 -13.08 2.94
CA PRO A 26 -13.16 -13.29 4.38
C PRO A 26 -12.77 -12.03 5.16
N GLY A 27 -12.62 -10.87 4.53
CA GLY A 27 -12.24 -9.61 5.15
C GLY A 27 -11.82 -8.55 4.13
N LEU A 28 -11.43 -7.37 4.62
CA LEU A 28 -11.04 -6.22 3.82
C LEU A 28 -9.54 -6.24 3.48
N SER A 29 -9.19 -5.64 2.34
CA SER A 29 -7.80 -5.33 1.99
C SER A 29 -7.57 -3.83 2.11
N PHE A 30 -6.72 -3.44 3.05
CA PHE A 30 -6.31 -2.06 3.28
C PHE A 30 -5.06 -1.78 2.47
N ILE A 31 -5.16 -0.92 1.47
CA ILE A 31 -4.07 -0.66 0.52
C ILE A 31 -3.82 0.85 0.46
N GLY A 32 -2.58 1.26 0.60
CA GLY A 32 -2.18 2.65 0.48
C GLY A 32 -0.82 2.80 -0.19
N TYR A 33 -0.28 4.00 -0.21
CA TYR A 33 1.04 4.32 -0.70
C TYR A 33 1.94 4.74 0.46
N ASN A 34 2.96 3.96 0.78
CA ASN A 34 3.77 4.09 2.00
C ASN A 34 2.96 3.97 3.31
N SER A 35 1.79 3.34 3.22
CA SER A 35 0.83 3.25 4.31
C SER A 35 1.32 2.39 5.47
N LEU A 36 2.10 1.35 5.21
CA LEU A 36 2.64 0.47 6.26
C LEU A 36 3.59 1.21 7.22
N ASN A 37 4.28 2.24 6.72
CA ASN A 37 5.22 3.03 7.52
C ASN A 37 4.61 4.33 8.05
N PHE A 38 3.47 4.78 7.53
CA PHE A 38 2.87 6.06 7.90
C PHE A 38 1.44 5.89 8.42
N ASP A 39 0.48 5.53 7.58
CA ASP A 39 -0.94 5.50 7.94
C ASP A 39 -1.26 4.44 9.00
N GLU A 40 -0.69 3.24 8.85
CA GLU A 40 -0.94 2.12 9.76
C GLU A 40 -0.52 2.41 11.22
N PRO A 41 0.68 2.94 11.51
CA PRO A 41 1.03 3.33 12.87
C PRO A 41 0.09 4.38 13.47
N TYR A 42 -0.41 5.32 12.66
CA TYR A 42 -1.39 6.31 13.11
C TYR A 42 -2.74 5.67 13.41
N LEU A 43 -3.23 4.80 12.53
CA LEU A 43 -4.48 4.07 12.76
C LEU A 43 -4.40 3.20 14.01
N GLN A 44 -3.32 2.45 14.19
CA GLN A 44 -3.11 1.60 15.36
C GLN A 44 -3.15 2.42 16.66
N LYS A 45 -2.44 3.55 16.70
CA LYS A 45 -2.46 4.44 17.85
C LYS A 45 -3.84 5.02 18.10
N THR A 46 -4.52 5.46 17.05
CA THR A 46 -5.85 6.05 17.09
C THR A 46 -6.89 5.04 17.60
N PHE A 47 -6.87 3.82 17.09
CA PHE A 47 -7.76 2.75 17.55
C PHE A 47 -7.49 2.37 18.99
N PHE A 48 -6.23 2.21 19.38
CA PHE A 48 -5.84 1.94 20.77
C PHE A 48 -6.36 3.02 21.73
N GLN A 49 -6.16 4.31 21.40
CA GLN A 49 -6.62 5.42 22.22
C GLN A 49 -8.14 5.50 22.34
N SER A 50 -8.86 4.95 21.35
CA SER A 50 -10.32 4.90 21.31
C SER A 50 -10.90 3.56 21.79
N LEU A 51 -10.07 2.71 22.42
CA LEU A 51 -10.44 1.39 22.96
C LEU A 51 -10.95 0.39 21.92
N TYR A 52 -10.50 0.52 20.67
CA TYR A 52 -10.70 -0.45 19.61
C TYR A 52 -9.45 -1.31 19.39
N ASP A 53 -9.61 -2.42 18.66
CA ASP A 53 -8.50 -3.30 18.30
C ASP A 53 -7.48 -2.53 17.42
N PRO A 54 -6.26 -2.27 17.89
CA PRO A 54 -5.25 -1.54 17.13
C PRO A 54 -4.78 -2.29 15.88
N TYR A 55 -4.98 -3.59 15.82
CA TYR A 55 -4.57 -4.44 14.69
C TYR A 55 -5.73 -4.82 13.76
N LEU A 56 -6.83 -4.09 13.82
CA LEU A 56 -8.04 -4.37 13.05
C LEU A 56 -7.76 -4.53 11.54
N THR A 57 -6.86 -3.72 10.98
CA THR A 57 -6.49 -3.77 9.56
C THR A 57 -5.73 -5.04 9.14
N ASN A 58 -5.23 -5.82 10.10
CA ASN A 58 -4.38 -7.00 9.88
C ASN A 58 -4.87 -8.26 10.59
N THR A 59 -6.05 -8.23 11.19
CA THR A 59 -6.64 -9.34 11.94
C THR A 59 -7.99 -9.74 11.35
N LYS A 60 -8.55 -10.85 11.82
CA LYS A 60 -9.91 -11.30 11.48
C LYS A 60 -10.19 -11.39 9.96
N GLY A 61 -9.19 -11.86 9.19
CA GLY A 61 -9.29 -12.01 7.73
C GLY A 61 -8.91 -10.76 6.94
N ASN A 62 -8.69 -9.62 7.59
CA ASN A 62 -8.22 -8.41 6.95
C ASN A 62 -6.75 -8.52 6.53
N LYS A 63 -6.40 -7.82 5.45
CA LYS A 63 -5.06 -7.83 4.83
C LYS A 63 -4.58 -6.40 4.60
N ARG A 64 -3.25 -6.22 4.58
CA ARG A 64 -2.61 -4.93 4.28
C ARG A 64 -1.70 -5.03 3.09
N GLY A 65 -1.66 -3.97 2.28
CA GLY A 65 -0.75 -3.86 1.14
C GLY A 65 -0.22 -2.44 0.98
N ASP A 66 0.95 -2.32 0.36
CA ASP A 66 1.61 -1.04 0.13
C ASP A 66 2.08 -0.93 -1.33
N ILE A 67 1.50 0.02 -2.06
CA ILE A 67 1.82 0.23 -3.47
C ILE A 67 3.23 0.77 -3.68
N LEU A 68 3.82 1.47 -2.71
CA LEU A 68 5.21 1.93 -2.82
C LEU A 68 6.18 0.76 -2.99
N GLY A 69 6.01 -0.33 -2.24
CA GLY A 69 6.80 -1.54 -2.39
C GLY A 69 6.66 -2.15 -3.79
N LEU A 70 5.43 -2.18 -4.32
CA LEU A 70 5.15 -2.68 -5.67
C LEU A 70 5.78 -1.80 -6.74
N VAL A 71 5.68 -0.48 -6.62
CA VAL A 71 6.31 0.49 -7.54
C VAL A 71 7.82 0.24 -7.62
N ARG A 72 8.48 0.07 -6.47
CA ARG A 72 9.92 -0.22 -6.40
C ARG A 72 10.28 -1.55 -7.06
N SER A 73 9.50 -2.60 -6.78
CA SER A 73 9.71 -3.92 -7.37
C SER A 73 9.42 -3.91 -8.88
N ALA A 74 8.35 -3.24 -9.31
CA ALA A 74 8.02 -3.09 -10.71
C ALA A 74 9.13 -2.36 -11.48
N HIS A 75 9.65 -1.26 -10.93
CA HIS A 75 10.77 -0.53 -11.53
C HIS A 75 12.05 -1.39 -11.61
N LEU A 76 12.30 -2.25 -10.62
CA LEU A 76 13.47 -3.13 -10.60
C LEU A 76 13.39 -4.23 -11.67
N TYR A 77 12.26 -4.92 -11.78
CA TYR A 77 12.10 -6.09 -12.67
C TYR A 77 11.54 -5.76 -14.04
N TYR A 78 10.82 -4.66 -14.16
CA TYR A 78 10.17 -4.17 -15.38
C TYR A 78 10.41 -2.67 -15.54
N PRO A 79 11.67 -2.24 -15.77
CA PRO A 79 12.04 -0.82 -15.73
C PRO A 79 11.24 0.05 -16.70
N ASP A 80 10.75 -0.54 -17.81
CA ASP A 80 9.96 0.17 -18.81
C ASP A 80 8.47 0.26 -18.46
N CYS A 81 8.01 -0.41 -17.38
CA CYS A 81 6.59 -0.42 -17.03
C CYS A 81 6.11 0.90 -16.41
N ILE A 82 6.99 1.60 -15.72
CA ILE A 82 6.73 2.89 -15.08
C ILE A 82 7.87 3.88 -15.32
N LYS A 83 7.52 5.12 -15.57
CA LYS A 83 8.48 6.23 -15.62
C LYS A 83 8.78 6.71 -14.21
N THR A 84 10.05 6.73 -13.82
CA THR A 84 10.46 7.09 -12.46
C THR A 84 11.32 8.35 -12.47
N PRO A 85 10.94 9.42 -11.73
CA PRO A 85 11.73 10.63 -11.64
C PRO A 85 13.13 10.37 -11.06
N ILE A 86 14.09 11.18 -11.48
CA ILE A 86 15.47 11.16 -10.97
C ILE A 86 15.75 12.50 -10.28
N SER A 87 16.26 12.44 -9.05
CA SER A 87 16.67 13.62 -8.29
C SER A 87 17.93 14.25 -8.85
N SER A 88 18.24 15.48 -8.43
CA SER A 88 19.50 16.18 -8.78
C SER A 88 20.76 15.41 -8.36
N LYS A 89 20.64 14.48 -7.42
CA LYS A 89 21.72 13.60 -6.96
C LYS A 89 21.80 12.26 -7.72
N GLY A 90 21.00 12.09 -8.78
CA GLY A 90 20.97 10.84 -9.59
C GLY A 90 20.22 9.67 -8.94
N ASN A 91 19.46 9.89 -7.88
CA ASN A 91 18.68 8.83 -7.24
C ASN A 91 17.23 8.82 -7.77
N PHE A 92 16.65 7.63 -7.92
CA PHE A 92 15.24 7.48 -8.24
C PHE A 92 14.34 8.01 -7.11
N VAL A 93 13.27 8.70 -7.50
CA VAL A 93 12.31 9.31 -6.58
C VAL A 93 10.97 8.58 -6.71
N TYR A 94 10.48 8.06 -5.60
CA TYR A 94 9.21 7.32 -5.55
C TYR A 94 8.16 8.08 -4.74
N LYS A 95 8.17 9.42 -4.80
CA LYS A 95 7.08 10.24 -4.24
C LYS A 95 5.85 10.12 -5.13
N LEU A 96 4.68 9.91 -4.51
CA LEU A 96 3.44 9.63 -5.22
C LEU A 96 3.06 10.73 -6.22
N ASP A 97 3.15 11.99 -5.80
CA ASP A 97 2.85 13.16 -6.62
C ASP A 97 3.69 13.18 -7.91
N GLN A 98 4.99 12.94 -7.79
CA GLN A 98 5.93 13.01 -8.91
C GLN A 98 5.82 11.80 -9.85
N ILE A 99 5.71 10.61 -9.28
CA ILE A 99 5.64 9.38 -10.09
C ILE A 99 4.28 9.25 -10.79
N ALA A 100 3.19 9.67 -10.16
CA ALA A 100 1.87 9.68 -10.77
C ALA A 100 1.82 10.65 -11.97
N GLU A 101 2.33 11.86 -11.80
CA GLU A 101 2.40 12.87 -12.86
C GLU A 101 3.21 12.37 -14.08
N MET A 102 4.39 11.77 -13.85
CA MET A 102 5.22 11.22 -14.95
C MET A 102 4.56 10.07 -15.71
N ASN A 103 3.63 9.36 -15.07
CA ASN A 103 2.90 8.25 -15.68
C ASN A 103 1.51 8.64 -16.21
N GLY A 104 1.22 9.94 -16.30
CA GLY A 104 -0.02 10.47 -16.89
C GLY A 104 -1.25 10.29 -15.99
N ILE A 105 -1.04 10.08 -14.69
CA ILE A 105 -2.14 10.04 -13.72
C ILE A 105 -2.42 11.48 -13.28
N VAL A 106 -3.66 11.93 -13.57
CA VAL A 106 -4.09 13.28 -13.19
C VAL A 106 -4.21 13.37 -11.67
N HIS A 107 -3.52 14.34 -11.10
CA HIS A 107 -3.48 14.59 -9.67
C HIS A 107 -3.78 16.09 -9.45
N ASP A 108 -5.07 16.46 -9.65
CA ASP A 108 -5.50 17.87 -9.75
C ASP A 108 -5.33 18.66 -8.45
N ASN A 109 -5.33 17.99 -7.29
CA ASN A 109 -5.14 18.62 -5.99
C ASN A 109 -4.02 17.90 -5.22
N LYS A 110 -2.78 18.35 -5.39
CA LYS A 110 -1.63 17.85 -4.60
C LYS A 110 -1.93 18.02 -3.11
N HIS A 111 -1.80 16.92 -2.36
CA HIS A 111 -2.09 16.83 -0.92
C HIS A 111 -3.58 16.82 -0.53
N ASP A 112 -4.49 16.59 -1.46
CA ASP A 112 -5.85 16.19 -1.13
C ASP A 112 -5.90 14.67 -0.94
N ALA A 113 -6.50 14.22 0.15
CA ALA A 113 -6.57 12.79 0.49
C ALA A 113 -7.23 11.95 -0.62
N ILE A 114 -8.23 12.49 -1.30
CA ILE A 114 -8.90 11.81 -2.43
C ILE A 114 -7.97 11.75 -3.64
N GLY A 115 -7.23 12.82 -3.92
CA GLY A 115 -6.22 12.86 -4.99
C GLY A 115 -5.15 11.79 -4.78
N ASP A 116 -4.63 11.65 -3.56
CA ASP A 116 -3.63 10.63 -3.21
C ASP A 116 -4.18 9.21 -3.37
N VAL A 117 -5.44 8.96 -3.01
CA VAL A 117 -6.11 7.66 -3.23
C VAL A 117 -6.23 7.36 -4.72
N LEU A 118 -6.68 8.32 -5.54
CA LEU A 118 -6.83 8.15 -6.99
C LEU A 118 -5.47 7.93 -7.67
N ALA A 119 -4.43 8.65 -7.27
CA ALA A 119 -3.07 8.46 -7.75
C ALA A 119 -2.54 7.06 -7.37
N THR A 120 -2.78 6.60 -6.15
CA THR A 120 -2.43 5.25 -5.69
C THR A 120 -3.12 4.17 -6.52
N LEU A 121 -4.42 4.31 -6.77
CA LEU A 121 -5.19 3.40 -7.63
C LEU A 121 -4.67 3.40 -9.07
N GLY A 122 -4.35 4.57 -9.62
CA GLY A 122 -3.75 4.70 -10.94
C GLY A 122 -2.42 3.97 -11.05
N MET A 123 -1.52 4.12 -10.08
CA MET A 123 -0.26 3.38 -10.03
C MET A 123 -0.47 1.87 -9.90
N ALA A 124 -1.39 1.43 -9.03
CA ALA A 124 -1.76 0.02 -8.89
C ALA A 124 -2.25 -0.58 -10.21
N LYS A 125 -3.09 0.14 -10.94
CA LYS A 125 -3.60 -0.26 -12.26
C LYS A 125 -2.47 -0.43 -13.27
N ILE A 126 -1.58 0.55 -13.40
CA ILE A 126 -0.42 0.47 -14.32
C ILE A 126 0.42 -0.77 -14.01
N ILE A 127 0.72 -1.03 -12.73
CA ILE A 127 1.54 -2.18 -12.34
C ILE A 127 0.81 -3.49 -12.63
N SER A 128 -0.49 -3.57 -12.34
CA SER A 128 -1.29 -4.79 -12.61
C SER A 128 -1.33 -5.15 -14.10
N GLU A 129 -1.36 -4.15 -14.96
CA GLU A 129 -1.41 -4.33 -16.43
C GLU A 129 -0.04 -4.59 -17.05
N ARG A 130 1.01 -3.85 -16.62
CA ARG A 130 2.32 -3.86 -17.28
C ARG A 130 3.36 -4.75 -16.58
N ALA A 131 3.17 -5.08 -15.30
CA ALA A 131 4.02 -5.97 -14.52
C ALA A 131 3.19 -7.02 -13.75
N PRO A 132 2.38 -7.84 -14.44
CA PRO A 132 1.39 -8.71 -13.80
C PRO A 132 2.01 -9.76 -12.88
N SER A 133 3.24 -10.19 -13.09
CA SER A 133 3.92 -11.13 -12.20
C SER A 133 4.29 -10.47 -10.85
N VAL A 134 4.78 -9.22 -10.86
CA VAL A 134 5.02 -8.44 -9.65
C VAL A 134 3.72 -8.23 -8.90
N TRP A 135 2.65 -7.85 -9.61
CA TRP A 135 1.32 -7.67 -9.01
C TRP A 135 0.83 -8.94 -8.32
N LYS A 136 0.84 -10.08 -9.02
CA LYS A 136 0.39 -11.37 -8.47
C LYS A 136 1.21 -11.83 -7.27
N SER A 137 2.53 -11.65 -7.31
CA SER A 137 3.42 -12.00 -6.19
C SER A 137 3.14 -11.13 -4.96
N SER A 138 2.89 -9.84 -5.15
CA SER A 138 2.61 -8.93 -4.04
C SER A 138 1.28 -9.22 -3.34
N LEU A 139 0.26 -9.68 -4.07
CA LEU A 139 -1.02 -10.07 -3.46
C LEU A 139 -0.84 -11.21 -2.44
N LYS A 140 0.08 -12.14 -2.70
CA LYS A 140 0.43 -13.22 -1.75
C LYS A 140 1.07 -12.65 -0.47
N THR A 141 1.86 -11.59 -0.57
CA THR A 141 2.54 -10.99 0.60
C THR A 141 1.62 -10.20 1.52
N MET A 142 0.39 -9.92 1.12
CA MET A 142 -0.62 -9.28 1.95
C MET A 142 -1.16 -10.18 3.07
N SER A 143 -0.95 -11.49 2.98
CA SER A 143 -1.43 -12.49 3.93
C SER A 143 -0.27 -13.18 4.63
N LYS A 144 -0.23 -13.11 5.98
CA LYS A 144 0.79 -13.82 6.77
C LYS A 144 0.82 -15.32 6.46
N LYS A 145 -0.34 -15.96 6.29
CA LYS A 145 -0.44 -17.37 5.96
C LYS A 145 0.22 -17.66 4.61
N GLU A 146 -0.13 -16.89 3.58
CA GLU A 146 0.41 -17.08 2.23
C GLU A 146 1.93 -16.84 2.18
N VAL A 147 2.45 -15.90 2.97
CA VAL A 147 3.90 -15.70 3.12
C VAL A 147 4.57 -16.91 3.77
N ILE A 148 3.99 -17.46 4.84
CA ILE A 148 4.52 -18.66 5.50
C ILE A 148 4.52 -19.86 4.54
N ASP A 149 3.43 -20.04 3.80
CA ASP A 149 3.32 -21.13 2.82
C ASP A 149 4.37 -20.95 1.70
N LEU A 150 4.53 -19.73 1.18
CA LEU A 150 5.56 -19.41 0.18
C LEU A 150 6.97 -19.74 0.67
N VAL A 151 7.33 -19.30 1.88
CA VAL A 151 8.67 -19.57 2.46
C VAL A 151 8.91 -21.06 2.70
N ARG A 152 7.84 -21.83 3.00
CA ARG A 152 7.93 -23.28 3.21
C ARG A 152 8.07 -24.05 1.90
N ASP A 153 7.31 -23.66 0.89
CA ASP A 153 7.11 -24.45 -0.33
C ASP A 153 8.13 -24.10 -1.43
N GLU A 154 8.61 -22.85 -1.46
CA GLU A 154 9.57 -22.40 -2.45
C GLU A 154 11.02 -22.65 -2.00
N LYS A 155 11.78 -23.34 -2.84
CA LYS A 155 13.21 -23.60 -2.60
C LYS A 155 14.08 -22.35 -2.76
N LEU A 156 13.63 -21.41 -3.60
CA LEU A 156 14.31 -20.16 -3.89
C LEU A 156 13.28 -19.06 -4.08
N PHE A 157 13.42 -17.96 -3.37
CA PHE A 157 12.60 -16.77 -3.54
C PHE A 157 13.45 -15.51 -3.36
N CYS A 158 13.02 -14.43 -3.97
CA CYS A 158 13.71 -13.14 -3.88
C CYS A 158 12.91 -12.16 -3.02
N VAL A 159 13.56 -11.55 -2.06
CA VAL A 159 13.02 -10.47 -1.23
C VAL A 159 13.59 -9.15 -1.71
N ASN A 160 12.73 -8.18 -2.01
CA ASN A 160 13.15 -6.85 -2.39
C ASN A 160 13.03 -5.90 -1.20
N GLU A 161 14.11 -5.22 -0.90
CA GLU A 161 14.15 -4.18 0.11
C GLU A 161 14.77 -2.90 -0.46
N TYR A 162 14.47 -1.77 0.15
CA TYR A 162 14.92 -0.47 -0.32
C TYR A 162 15.87 0.17 0.70
N PHE A 163 17.18 0.08 0.41
CA PHE A 163 18.23 0.65 1.26
C PHE A 163 19.02 1.72 0.53
N TYR A 164 19.34 2.80 1.24
CA TYR A 164 20.20 3.88 0.74
C TYR A 164 19.81 4.40 -0.65
N GLY A 165 18.51 4.60 -0.88
CA GLY A 165 18.00 5.14 -2.14
C GLY A 165 18.00 4.16 -3.32
N LYS A 166 18.23 2.87 -3.12
CA LYS A 166 18.24 1.84 -4.16
C LYS A 166 17.44 0.62 -3.75
N ALA A 167 16.68 0.04 -4.68
CA ALA A 167 16.10 -1.28 -4.52
C ALA A 167 17.22 -2.33 -4.54
N ARG A 168 17.15 -3.30 -3.62
CA ARG A 168 18.12 -4.40 -3.53
C ARG A 168 17.38 -5.71 -3.41
N PRO A 169 17.51 -6.62 -4.40
CA PRO A 169 17.03 -7.98 -4.27
C PRO A 169 17.95 -8.80 -3.38
N PHE A 170 17.36 -9.66 -2.58
CA PHE A 170 18.03 -10.67 -1.75
C PHE A 170 17.46 -12.05 -2.10
N VAL A 171 18.33 -13.03 -2.23
CA VAL A 171 17.99 -14.43 -2.55
C VAL A 171 18.37 -15.31 -1.38
#